data_9b00ce998528ed6f2f9b452e333a2541
#
_entry.id   9b00ce998528ed6f2f9b452e333a2541
#
_cell.length_a   1.000
_cell.length_b   1.000
_cell.length_c   1.000
_cell.angle_alpha   90.00
_cell.angle_beta   90.00
_cell.angle_gamma   90.00
#
_symmetry.space_group_name_H-M   'P 1'
#
loop_
_entity.id
_entity.type
_entity.pdbx_description
1 polymer ?
#
loop_
_entity_poly.entity_id
_entity_poly.type
_entity_poly.pdbx_seq_one_letter_code
_entity_poly.pdbx_strand_id
1 'polypeptide(L)'
;MQIEVNHLVKEYKRKKDPGSVGKALASMFHPQYDVFRAVDDINFQIRKGEAVGYVGPNGSGKSTTIKMLSGVLTPTAGKVLVNGLEPSKNRMKVNKHVGVVFGNRSVLWWDVPVIESYRVLQQLYEIPENRFRQNLEEFTELMEMEELLGTPERQLSLGQKMKCNIAAAFLHDPEIVYLDEPTIGLDSESK
;
A
#
# COMPACT_ATOMS: atom_id res chain seq x y z
N MET A 1 20.11 8.56 -0.11
CA MET A 1 19.19 7.50 0.35
C MET A 1 17.87 7.64 -0.37
N GLN A 2 17.20 6.52 -0.69
CA GLN A 2 15.89 6.55 -1.34
C GLN A 2 14.78 6.53 -0.29
N ILE A 3 14.96 5.76 0.78
CA ILE A 3 14.06 5.73 1.94
C ILE A 3 14.89 5.91 3.20
N GLU A 4 14.45 6.78 4.08
CA GLU A 4 15.04 7.01 5.40
C GLU A 4 13.95 7.01 6.46
N VAL A 5 14.13 6.18 7.47
CA VAL A 5 13.22 6.05 8.61
C VAL A 5 14.01 6.26 9.89
N ASN A 6 13.59 7.26 10.67
CA ASN A 6 14.26 7.64 11.89
C ASN A 6 13.29 7.72 13.06
N HIS A 7 13.50 6.90 14.09
CA HIS A 7 12.71 6.85 15.32
C HIS A 7 11.21 6.77 15.07
N LEU A 8 10.79 5.94 14.08
CA LEU A 8 9.42 5.88 13.63
C LEU A 8 8.54 5.18 14.65
N VAL A 9 7.49 5.89 15.08
CA VAL A 9 6.48 5.39 16.03
C VAL A 9 5.09 5.58 15.46
N LYS A 10 4.24 4.56 15.62
CA LYS A 10 2.81 4.67 15.37
C LYS A 10 2.01 4.12 16.52
N GLU A 11 1.23 4.99 17.16
CA GLU A 11 0.31 4.67 18.22
C GLU A 11 -1.14 4.83 17.75
N TYR A 12 -2.00 3.94 18.23
CA TYR A 12 -3.45 4.03 18.11
C TYR A 12 -4.07 4.17 19.47
N LYS A 13 -4.96 5.14 19.64
CA LYS A 13 -5.74 5.33 20.87
C LYS A 13 -7.09 4.66 20.70
N ARG A 14 -7.40 3.68 21.52
CA ARG A 14 -8.71 3.05 21.60
C ARG A 14 -9.40 3.52 22.87
N LYS A 15 -10.62 4.03 22.74
CA LYS A 15 -11.43 4.40 23.90
C LYS A 15 -11.70 3.13 24.74
N LYS A 16 -11.40 3.19 26.01
CA LYS A 16 -11.63 2.07 26.93
C LYS A 16 -13.13 1.86 27.11
N ASP A 17 -13.58 0.61 27.00
CA ASP A 17 -14.98 0.28 27.25
C ASP A 17 -15.29 0.50 28.75
N PRO A 18 -16.25 1.34 29.09
CA PRO A 18 -16.55 1.65 30.51
C PRO A 18 -17.16 0.47 31.28
N GLY A 19 -17.62 -0.60 30.62
CA GLY A 19 -18.11 -1.84 31.24
C GLY A 19 -19.39 -1.69 32.06
N SER A 20 -19.88 -0.48 32.36
CA SER A 20 -21.14 -0.22 33.02
C SER A 20 -21.71 1.15 32.73
N VAL A 21 -23.04 1.29 32.78
CA VAL A 21 -23.75 2.54 32.44
C VAL A 21 -23.31 3.73 33.30
N GLY A 22 -23.04 3.53 34.59
CA GLY A 22 -22.57 4.60 35.49
C GLY A 22 -21.16 5.07 35.15
N LYS A 23 -20.25 4.16 34.75
CA LYS A 23 -18.91 4.52 34.26
C LYS A 23 -18.94 5.14 32.85
N ALA A 24 -19.95 4.82 32.04
CA ALA A 24 -20.14 5.43 30.72
C ALA A 24 -20.43 6.93 30.84
N LEU A 25 -21.28 7.35 31.81
CA LEU A 25 -21.54 8.77 32.08
C LEU A 25 -20.29 9.50 32.57
N ALA A 26 -19.50 8.91 33.47
CA ALA A 26 -18.24 9.49 33.92
C ALA A 26 -17.19 9.56 32.80
N SER A 27 -17.16 8.58 31.89
CA SER A 27 -16.23 8.56 30.74
C SER A 27 -16.55 9.60 29.67
N MET A 28 -17.73 10.23 29.67
CA MET A 28 -18.04 11.38 28.81
C MET A 28 -17.23 12.62 29.19
N PHE A 29 -16.93 12.79 30.48
CA PHE A 29 -16.16 13.94 30.98
C PHE A 29 -14.66 13.64 31.10
N HIS A 30 -14.28 12.36 31.33
CA HIS A 30 -12.88 11.91 31.43
C HIS A 30 -12.67 10.61 30.64
N PRO A 31 -12.55 10.70 29.29
CA PRO A 31 -12.36 9.52 28.46
C PRO A 31 -10.99 8.90 28.74
N GLN A 32 -10.99 7.62 29.14
CA GLN A 32 -9.77 6.82 29.25
C GLN A 32 -9.49 6.15 27.90
N TYR A 33 -8.21 6.15 27.51
CA TYR A 33 -7.74 5.53 26.27
C TYR A 33 -6.69 4.47 26.58
N ASP A 34 -6.85 3.30 25.97
CA ASP A 34 -5.77 2.35 25.86
C ASP A 34 -4.93 2.73 24.63
N VAL A 35 -3.63 2.83 24.82
CA VAL A 35 -2.69 3.15 23.74
C VAL A 35 -2.07 1.83 23.27
N PHE A 36 -2.29 1.51 21.99
CA PHE A 36 -1.63 0.41 21.31
C PHE A 36 -0.54 0.94 20.40
N ARG A 37 0.71 0.51 20.65
CA ARG A 37 1.85 0.89 19.83
C ARG A 37 2.04 -0.16 18.73
N ALA A 38 1.66 0.19 17.49
CA ALA A 38 1.74 -0.69 16.33
C ALA A 38 3.12 -0.70 15.68
N VAL A 39 3.86 0.41 15.80
CA VAL A 39 5.27 0.54 15.39
C VAL A 39 6.00 1.25 16.52
N ASP A 40 7.11 0.69 16.96
CA ASP A 40 7.84 1.16 18.14
C ASP A 40 9.31 1.41 17.81
N ASP A 41 9.65 2.68 17.62
CA ASP A 41 11.00 3.22 17.46
C ASP A 41 11.88 2.48 16.44
N ILE A 42 11.36 2.29 15.21
CA ILE A 42 12.13 1.63 14.15
C ILE A 42 13.00 2.62 13.38
N ASN A 43 14.18 2.14 13.00
CA ASN A 43 15.19 2.92 12.27
C ASN A 43 15.74 2.05 11.13
N PHE A 44 15.70 2.54 9.89
CA PHE A 44 16.36 1.90 8.75
C PHE A 44 16.52 2.86 7.58
N GLN A 45 17.37 2.45 6.63
CA GLN A 45 17.63 3.18 5.39
C GLN A 45 17.66 2.20 4.23
N ILE A 46 17.13 2.62 3.07
CA ILE A 46 17.17 1.84 1.83
C ILE A 46 17.75 2.73 0.73
N ARG A 47 18.72 2.17 -0.01
CA ARG A 47 19.35 2.84 -1.14
C ARG A 47 18.59 2.56 -2.43
N LYS A 48 18.83 3.36 -3.45
CA LYS A 48 18.29 3.11 -4.79
C LYS A 48 18.79 1.76 -5.32
N GLY A 49 17.88 0.96 -5.85
CA GLY A 49 18.15 -0.35 -6.43
C GLY A 49 18.23 -1.50 -5.41
N GLU A 50 18.04 -1.23 -4.12
CA GLU A 50 17.99 -2.31 -3.13
C GLU A 50 16.60 -2.98 -3.10
N ALA A 51 16.60 -4.34 -3.08
CA ALA A 51 15.43 -5.14 -2.77
C ALA A 51 15.48 -5.55 -1.29
N VAL A 52 14.46 -5.17 -0.52
CA VAL A 52 14.44 -5.36 0.94
C VAL A 52 13.23 -6.18 1.38
N GLY A 53 13.46 -7.28 2.06
CA GLY A 53 12.43 -8.07 2.73
C GLY A 53 12.16 -7.54 4.15
N TYR A 54 10.95 -7.01 4.38
CA TYR A 54 10.52 -6.57 5.70
C TYR A 54 9.75 -7.68 6.41
N VAL A 55 10.46 -8.47 7.21
CA VAL A 55 9.97 -9.73 7.78
C VAL A 55 9.60 -9.57 9.25
N GLY A 56 8.57 -10.27 9.69
CA GLY A 56 8.12 -10.29 11.08
C GLY A 56 6.78 -11.02 11.24
N PRO A 57 6.37 -11.36 12.47
CA PRO A 57 5.10 -12.04 12.74
C PRO A 57 3.89 -11.17 12.36
N ASN A 58 2.71 -11.79 12.27
CA ASN A 58 1.46 -11.04 12.07
C ASN A 58 1.22 -10.07 13.24
N GLY A 59 0.81 -8.84 12.92
CA GLY A 59 0.63 -7.78 13.93
C GLY A 59 1.91 -7.03 14.32
N SER A 60 3.09 -7.34 13.75
CA SER A 60 4.35 -6.62 14.04
C SER A 60 4.48 -5.22 13.41
N GLY A 61 3.42 -4.72 12.79
CA GLY A 61 3.41 -3.37 12.23
C GLY A 61 3.89 -3.25 10.78
N LYS A 62 4.13 -4.35 10.06
CA LYS A 62 4.59 -4.34 8.66
C LYS A 62 3.72 -3.46 7.75
N SER A 63 2.45 -3.79 7.62
CA SER A 63 1.51 -3.02 6.80
C SER A 63 1.32 -1.58 7.31
N THR A 64 1.45 -1.36 8.63
CA THR A 64 1.40 -0.02 9.22
C THR A 64 2.60 0.81 8.77
N THR A 65 3.78 0.21 8.75
CA THR A 65 5.00 0.86 8.25
C THR A 65 4.86 1.21 6.76
N ILE A 66 4.44 0.26 5.91
CA ILE A 66 4.21 0.52 4.47
C ILE A 66 3.20 1.66 4.26
N LYS A 67 2.11 1.71 5.05
CA LYS A 67 1.14 2.80 4.99
C LYS A 67 1.73 4.16 5.40
N MET A 68 2.73 4.20 6.27
CA MET A 68 3.44 5.44 6.61
C MET A 68 4.44 5.82 5.51
N LEU A 69 5.14 4.86 4.91
CA LEU A 69 6.04 5.08 3.77
C LEU A 69 5.29 5.61 2.54
N SER A 70 4.06 5.16 2.30
CA SER A 70 3.20 5.63 1.19
C SER A 70 2.37 6.88 1.53
N GLY A 71 2.51 7.43 2.74
CA GLY A 71 1.76 8.62 3.18
C GLY A 71 0.26 8.38 3.43
N VAL A 72 -0.20 7.13 3.47
CA VAL A 72 -1.58 6.77 3.85
C VAL A 72 -1.81 7.00 5.34
N LEU A 73 -0.77 6.78 6.15
CA LEU A 73 -0.80 7.05 7.60
C LEU A 73 0.27 8.08 7.96
N THR A 74 -0.08 8.95 8.91
CA THR A 74 0.88 9.87 9.52
C THR A 74 1.51 9.20 10.74
N PRO A 75 2.85 9.23 10.90
CA PRO A 75 3.52 8.82 12.12
C PRO A 75 3.02 9.54 13.37
N THR A 76 3.06 8.90 14.52
CA THR A 76 2.82 9.55 15.81
C THR A 76 4.06 10.28 16.28
N ALA A 77 5.25 9.71 16.03
CA ALA A 77 6.55 10.33 16.26
C ALA A 77 7.58 9.79 15.26
N GLY A 78 8.75 10.43 15.22
CA GLY A 78 9.82 10.11 14.28
C GLY A 78 9.60 10.72 12.91
N LYS A 79 10.43 10.30 11.94
CA LYS A 79 10.45 10.88 10.60
C LYS A 79 10.61 9.80 9.53
N VAL A 80 9.88 9.99 8.43
CA VAL A 80 10.01 9.19 7.20
C VAL A 80 10.35 10.14 6.07
N LEU A 81 11.34 9.79 5.27
CA LEU A 81 11.64 10.44 4.00
C LEU A 81 11.64 9.40 2.88
N VAL A 82 10.98 9.72 1.79
CA VAL A 82 10.97 8.96 0.54
C VAL A 82 11.40 9.91 -0.57
N ASN A 83 12.51 9.62 -1.24
CA ASN A 83 13.16 10.54 -2.18
C ASN A 83 13.35 11.96 -1.58
N GLY A 84 13.71 12.05 -0.30
CA GLY A 84 13.92 13.31 0.42
C GLY A 84 12.64 14.04 0.84
N LEU A 85 11.46 13.53 0.53
CA LEU A 85 10.15 14.13 0.87
C LEU A 85 9.47 13.36 2.00
N GLU A 86 8.79 14.08 2.89
CA GLU A 86 7.91 13.46 3.90
C GLU A 86 6.59 13.04 3.26
N PRO A 87 6.27 11.72 3.19
CA PRO A 87 5.05 11.24 2.51
C PRO A 87 3.76 11.80 3.11
N SER A 88 3.70 11.97 4.42
CA SER A 88 2.53 12.53 5.12
C SER A 88 2.21 13.98 4.75
N LYS A 89 3.21 14.74 4.30
CA LYS A 89 3.06 16.14 3.89
C LYS A 89 3.03 16.33 2.37
N ASN A 90 3.63 15.40 1.63
CA ASN A 90 3.85 15.51 0.18
C ASN A 90 3.28 14.30 -0.58
N ARG A 91 2.17 13.75 -0.12
CA ARG A 91 1.61 12.48 -0.60
C ARG A 91 1.50 12.39 -2.12
N MET A 92 0.95 13.40 -2.78
CA MET A 92 0.79 13.40 -4.25
C MET A 92 2.12 13.34 -4.97
N LYS A 93 3.12 14.11 -4.50
CA LYS A 93 4.46 14.13 -5.12
C LYS A 93 5.18 12.80 -4.92
N VAL A 94 5.10 12.22 -3.72
CA VAL A 94 5.72 10.92 -3.43
C VAL A 94 5.05 9.81 -4.24
N ASN A 95 3.71 9.76 -4.26
CA ASN A 95 2.99 8.67 -4.92
C ASN A 95 3.11 8.67 -6.46
N LYS A 96 3.49 9.78 -7.10
CA LYS A 96 3.86 9.78 -8.53
C LYS A 96 5.06 8.88 -8.86
N HIS A 97 5.91 8.59 -7.87
CA HIS A 97 7.13 7.77 -8.01
C HIS A 97 7.06 6.43 -7.26
N VAL A 98 5.89 6.09 -6.72
CA VAL A 98 5.73 4.91 -5.84
C VAL A 98 4.56 4.05 -6.32
N GLY A 99 4.83 2.78 -6.59
CA GLY A 99 3.82 1.74 -6.76
C GLY A 99 3.53 1.06 -5.43
N VAL A 100 2.26 0.77 -5.15
CA VAL A 100 1.88 0.09 -3.90
C VAL A 100 0.88 -1.01 -4.19
N VAL A 101 1.17 -2.21 -3.71
CA VAL A 101 0.24 -3.35 -3.71
C VAL A 101 -0.09 -3.71 -2.27
N PHE A 102 -1.37 -3.67 -1.92
CA PHE A 102 -1.87 -4.17 -0.64
C PHE A 102 -2.64 -5.47 -0.88
N GLY A 103 -2.23 -6.57 -0.27
CA GLY A 103 -2.80 -7.89 -0.51
C GLY A 103 -4.31 -8.01 -0.24
N ASN A 104 -4.87 -7.12 0.57
CA ASN A 104 -6.29 -7.11 0.93
C ASN A 104 -7.09 -5.99 0.25
N ARG A 105 -6.52 -5.25 -0.70
CA ARG A 105 -7.18 -4.15 -1.41
C ARG A 105 -6.83 -4.19 -2.88
N SER A 106 -7.85 -4.00 -3.71
CA SER A 106 -7.69 -3.84 -5.15
C SER A 106 -7.72 -2.36 -5.53
N VAL A 107 -6.92 -1.99 -6.51
CA VAL A 107 -6.99 -0.68 -7.19
C VAL A 107 -7.92 -0.75 -8.41
N LEU A 108 -8.34 -1.96 -8.79
CA LEU A 108 -9.26 -2.20 -9.91
C LEU A 108 -10.70 -1.86 -9.48
N TRP A 109 -11.50 -1.42 -10.42
CA TRP A 109 -12.90 -1.14 -10.18
C TRP A 109 -13.74 -2.40 -10.40
N TRP A 110 -14.58 -2.69 -9.42
CA TRP A 110 -15.35 -3.92 -9.26
C TRP A 110 -16.12 -4.38 -10.50
N ASP A 111 -16.85 -3.44 -11.15
CA ASP A 111 -17.81 -3.75 -12.23
C ASP A 111 -17.30 -3.43 -13.65
N VAL A 112 -16.05 -2.97 -13.80
CA VAL A 112 -15.51 -2.62 -15.11
C VAL A 112 -14.35 -3.54 -15.49
N PRO A 113 -14.11 -3.76 -16.79
CA PRO A 113 -12.94 -4.50 -17.27
C PRO A 113 -11.63 -3.96 -16.71
N VAL A 114 -10.67 -4.83 -16.48
CA VAL A 114 -9.34 -4.47 -15.95
C VAL A 114 -8.70 -3.34 -16.76
N ILE A 115 -8.78 -3.42 -18.08
CA ILE A 115 -8.21 -2.40 -18.98
C ILE A 115 -8.78 -1.00 -18.73
N GLU A 116 -10.06 -0.89 -18.38
CA GLU A 116 -10.67 0.40 -18.07
C GLU A 116 -10.13 0.99 -16.75
N SER A 117 -9.90 0.12 -15.74
CA SER A 117 -9.22 0.53 -14.51
C SER A 117 -7.80 1.03 -14.80
N TYR A 118 -7.07 0.38 -15.70
CA TYR A 118 -5.73 0.81 -16.11
C TYR A 118 -5.75 2.14 -16.87
N ARG A 119 -6.76 2.38 -17.71
CA ARG A 119 -6.93 3.68 -18.39
C ARG A 119 -7.19 4.81 -17.40
N VAL A 120 -7.93 4.55 -16.33
CA VAL A 120 -8.10 5.54 -15.25
C VAL A 120 -6.78 5.82 -14.55
N LEU A 121 -5.99 4.78 -14.25
CA LEU A 121 -4.64 4.96 -13.68
C LEU A 121 -3.72 5.72 -14.63
N GLN A 122 -3.79 5.46 -15.95
CA GLN A 122 -3.06 6.21 -16.96
C GLN A 122 -3.34 7.72 -16.85
N GLN A 123 -4.61 8.11 -16.75
CA GLN A 123 -5.00 9.51 -16.62
C GLN A 123 -4.57 10.09 -15.24
N LEU A 124 -4.75 9.32 -14.17
CA LEU A 124 -4.41 9.76 -12.81
C LEU A 124 -2.91 10.04 -12.64
N TYR A 125 -2.06 9.18 -13.23
CA TYR A 125 -0.61 9.30 -13.17
C TYR A 125 -0.03 10.10 -14.35
N GLU A 126 -0.88 10.61 -15.27
CA GLU A 126 -0.47 11.38 -16.45
C GLU A 126 0.52 10.60 -17.33
N ILE A 127 0.28 9.27 -17.50
CA ILE A 127 1.19 8.39 -18.26
C ILE A 127 0.99 8.66 -19.77
N PRO A 128 2.06 9.01 -20.52
CA PRO A 128 1.97 9.15 -21.96
C PRO A 128 1.48 7.88 -22.66
N GLU A 129 0.65 8.02 -23.71
CA GLU A 129 -0.01 6.89 -24.39
C GLU A 129 0.98 5.83 -24.88
N ASN A 130 2.11 6.26 -25.44
CA ASN A 130 3.15 5.35 -25.92
C ASN A 130 3.77 4.54 -24.77
N ARG A 131 3.99 5.18 -23.62
CA ARG A 131 4.56 4.52 -22.45
C ARG A 131 3.55 3.58 -21.81
N PHE A 132 2.29 4.02 -21.72
CA PHE A 132 1.22 3.19 -21.22
C PHE A 132 1.07 1.89 -22.03
N ARG A 133 1.06 1.99 -23.37
CA ARG A 133 0.98 0.80 -24.23
C ARG A 133 2.16 -0.13 -24.05
N GLN A 134 3.37 0.41 -24.01
CA GLN A 134 4.58 -0.39 -23.81
C GLN A 134 4.54 -1.14 -22.48
N ASN A 135 4.24 -0.46 -21.38
CA ASN A 135 4.18 -1.08 -20.06
C ASN A 135 3.02 -2.08 -19.96
N LEU A 136 1.85 -1.75 -20.55
CA LEU A 136 0.73 -2.67 -20.59
C LEU A 136 1.07 -3.96 -21.34
N GLU A 137 1.68 -3.87 -22.51
CA GLU A 137 2.10 -5.02 -23.33
C GLU A 137 3.12 -5.88 -22.57
N GLU A 138 4.17 -5.26 -22.01
CA GLU A 138 5.22 -5.93 -21.23
C GLU A 138 4.63 -6.71 -20.02
N PHE A 139 3.79 -6.07 -19.22
CA PHE A 139 3.21 -6.74 -18.04
C PHE A 139 2.13 -7.75 -18.41
N THR A 140 1.41 -7.53 -19.49
CA THR A 140 0.41 -8.48 -19.99
C THR A 140 1.09 -9.78 -20.43
N GLU A 141 2.17 -9.69 -21.18
CA GLU A 141 2.97 -10.84 -21.61
C GLU A 141 3.65 -11.51 -20.40
N LEU A 142 4.37 -10.74 -19.57
CA LEU A 142 5.12 -11.27 -18.41
C LEU A 142 4.24 -12.03 -17.42
N MET A 143 3.01 -11.59 -17.23
CA MET A 143 2.09 -12.15 -16.24
C MET A 143 0.97 -13.02 -16.85
N GLU A 144 1.00 -13.22 -18.17
CA GLU A 144 -0.01 -14.01 -18.90
C GLU A 144 -1.43 -13.51 -18.61
N MET A 145 -1.70 -12.23 -18.90
CA MET A 145 -2.94 -11.56 -18.52
C MET A 145 -3.83 -11.16 -19.70
N GLU A 146 -3.54 -11.58 -20.92
CA GLU A 146 -4.26 -11.18 -22.15
C GLU A 146 -5.78 -11.35 -22.00
N GLU A 147 -6.22 -12.51 -21.52
CA GLU A 147 -7.62 -12.85 -21.35
C GLU A 147 -8.28 -12.09 -20.18
N LEU A 148 -7.46 -11.57 -19.25
CA LEU A 148 -7.96 -10.88 -18.05
C LEU A 148 -8.32 -9.42 -18.31
N LEU A 149 -7.70 -8.79 -19.30
CA LEU A 149 -7.85 -7.35 -19.57
C LEU A 149 -9.30 -6.96 -19.87
N GLY A 150 -10.04 -7.81 -20.58
CA GLY A 150 -11.46 -7.61 -20.90
C GLY A 150 -12.43 -8.03 -19.80
N THR A 151 -11.95 -8.62 -18.71
CA THR A 151 -12.77 -9.20 -17.64
C THR A 151 -12.97 -8.22 -16.50
N PRO A 152 -14.21 -8.00 -16.01
CA PRO A 152 -14.47 -7.22 -14.80
C PRO A 152 -13.82 -7.83 -13.55
N GLU A 153 -13.31 -6.98 -12.64
CA GLU A 153 -12.60 -7.44 -11.42
C GLU A 153 -13.39 -8.47 -10.61
N ARG A 154 -14.71 -8.31 -10.48
CA ARG A 154 -15.58 -9.24 -9.74
C ARG A 154 -15.60 -10.69 -10.26
N GLN A 155 -15.20 -10.89 -11.51
CA GLN A 155 -15.18 -12.23 -12.16
C GLN A 155 -13.80 -12.89 -12.06
N LEU A 156 -12.78 -12.16 -11.63
CA LEU A 156 -11.43 -12.68 -11.48
C LEU A 156 -11.28 -13.51 -10.20
N SER A 157 -10.49 -14.58 -10.26
CA SER A 157 -10.01 -15.28 -9.08
C SER A 157 -9.10 -14.37 -8.23
N LEU A 158 -8.83 -14.75 -6.98
CA LEU A 158 -7.96 -13.97 -6.10
C LEU A 158 -6.55 -13.83 -6.68
N GLY A 159 -5.99 -14.90 -7.25
CA GLY A 159 -4.68 -14.87 -7.91
C GLY A 159 -4.67 -13.96 -9.15
N GLN A 160 -5.70 -14.05 -10.00
CA GLN A 160 -5.85 -13.18 -11.16
C GLN A 160 -5.97 -11.70 -10.75
N LYS A 161 -6.75 -11.40 -9.71
CA LYS A 161 -6.82 -10.04 -9.13
C LYS A 161 -5.44 -9.56 -8.66
N MET A 162 -4.68 -10.43 -8.01
CA MET A 162 -3.34 -10.07 -7.54
C MET A 162 -2.39 -9.77 -8.69
N LYS A 163 -2.36 -10.61 -9.75
CA LYS A 163 -1.60 -10.35 -10.98
C LYS A 163 -1.94 -8.97 -11.56
N CYS A 164 -3.23 -8.69 -11.74
CA CYS A 164 -3.67 -7.40 -12.27
C CYS A 164 -3.34 -6.21 -11.34
N ASN A 165 -3.40 -6.38 -10.02
CA ASN A 165 -3.01 -5.32 -9.07
C ASN A 165 -1.49 -5.07 -9.08
N ILE A 166 -0.68 -6.11 -9.24
CA ILE A 166 0.77 -5.98 -9.37
C ILE A 166 1.07 -5.21 -10.66
N ALA A 167 0.54 -5.61 -11.81
CA ALA A 167 0.73 -4.88 -13.07
C ALA A 167 0.31 -3.42 -12.94
N ALA A 168 -0.84 -3.13 -12.34
CA ALA A 168 -1.32 -1.77 -12.09
C ALA A 168 -0.31 -0.90 -11.33
N ALA A 169 0.40 -1.48 -10.35
CA ALA A 169 1.38 -0.76 -9.55
C ALA A 169 2.65 -0.37 -10.32
N PHE A 170 2.91 -1.02 -11.46
CA PHE A 170 4.07 -0.74 -12.32
C PHE A 170 3.76 0.11 -13.55
N LEU A 171 2.49 0.33 -13.91
CA LEU A 171 2.10 1.03 -15.15
C LEU A 171 2.72 2.41 -15.33
N HIS A 172 3.02 3.12 -14.23
CA HIS A 172 3.55 4.49 -14.24
C HIS A 172 5.06 4.57 -14.03
N ASP A 173 5.80 3.47 -14.22
CA ASP A 173 7.26 3.37 -14.02
C ASP A 173 7.72 3.86 -12.64
N PRO A 174 7.23 3.31 -11.53
CA PRO A 174 7.61 3.79 -10.22
C PRO A 174 9.09 3.54 -9.92
N GLU A 175 9.73 4.47 -9.21
CA GLU A 175 11.09 4.31 -8.71
C GLU A 175 11.16 3.38 -7.49
N ILE A 176 10.05 3.24 -6.78
CA ILE A 176 9.91 2.44 -5.56
C ILE A 176 8.62 1.64 -5.64
N VAL A 177 8.66 0.37 -5.27
CA VAL A 177 7.47 -0.46 -5.16
C VAL A 177 7.36 -1.04 -3.76
N TYR A 178 6.20 -0.86 -3.14
CA TYR A 178 5.85 -1.51 -1.87
C TYR A 178 4.89 -2.66 -2.11
N LEU A 179 5.28 -3.85 -1.69
CA LEU A 179 4.46 -5.05 -1.76
C LEU A 179 4.11 -5.52 -0.35
N ASP A 180 2.83 -5.39 0.03
CA ASP A 180 2.33 -5.85 1.34
C ASP A 180 1.52 -7.13 1.14
N GLU A 181 2.15 -8.26 1.46
CA GLU A 181 1.59 -9.62 1.30
C GLU A 181 1.12 -9.94 -0.15
N PRO A 182 1.95 -9.73 -1.18
CA PRO A 182 1.54 -9.83 -2.59
C PRO A 182 1.28 -11.27 -3.05
N THR A 183 1.55 -12.27 -2.22
CA THR A 183 1.39 -13.69 -2.56
C THR A 183 0.10 -14.29 -2.01
N ILE A 184 -0.78 -13.50 -1.39
CA ILE A 184 -2.09 -13.97 -0.93
C ILE A 184 -2.92 -14.39 -2.14
N GLY A 185 -3.34 -15.67 -2.15
CA GLY A 185 -4.19 -16.22 -3.21
C GLY A 185 -3.47 -16.62 -4.49
N LEU A 186 -2.14 -16.52 -4.55
CA LEU A 186 -1.35 -17.13 -5.62
C LEU A 186 -1.08 -18.59 -5.28
N ASP A 187 -1.24 -19.46 -6.28
CA ASP A 187 -0.84 -20.87 -6.17
C ASP A 187 0.68 -20.99 -6.01
N SER A 188 1.13 -22.15 -5.49
CA SER A 188 2.56 -22.39 -5.22
C SER A 188 3.45 -22.26 -6.47
N GLU A 189 2.89 -22.43 -7.66
CA GLU A 189 3.60 -22.28 -8.94
C GLU A 189 3.66 -20.82 -9.44
N SER A 190 2.82 -19.94 -8.90
CA SER A 190 2.73 -18.53 -9.28
C SER A 190 3.42 -17.57 -8.28
N LYS A 191 4.13 -18.14 -7.28
CA LYS A 191 4.80 -17.37 -6.21
C LYS A 191 6.23 -17.01 -6.52
#